data_cebe02a64b814b29d98fc64e39259266
#
_entry.id   cebe02a64b814b29d98fc64e39259266
#
_cell.length_a   1.000
_cell.length_b   1.000
_cell.length_c   1.000
_cell.angle_alpha   90.00
_cell.angle_beta   90.00
_cell.angle_gamma   90.00
#
_symmetry.space_group_name_H-M   'P 1'
#
loop_
_entity.id
_entity.type
_entity.pdbx_description
1 polymer ?
#
loop_
_entity_poly.entity_id
_entity_poly.type
_entity_poly.pdbx_seq_one_letter_code
_entity_poly.pdbx_strand_id
1 'polypeptide(L)'
;MKYDFAAIEKKWQDKWEQVKPYAAVTGDKRPKFYGLIEFPYPSAAGLHVGHPRPFTAMDIICRKKRMQGYNVLNPIGFDAFGLPTENFAIKNHIHPAIVTQQNIKNFTRQLKMLGYGFDWDRVIDTTDPQYYKWTQWIFLQLFKHDLAYKTTMPVNWCTSCKCVLANEEVVEGVCERCGAPVIRKEKSQWMLRITKYADR
;
A
#
# COMPACT_ATOMS: atom_id res chain seq x y z
N MET A 1 -37.57 0.22 22.45
CA MET A 1 -36.52 -0.80 22.21
C MET A 1 -35.24 -0.06 21.90
N LYS A 2 -34.15 -0.31 22.64
CA LYS A 2 -32.85 0.35 22.34
C LYS A 2 -32.21 -0.35 21.14
N TYR A 3 -31.83 0.40 20.12
CA TYR A 3 -31.16 -0.15 18.93
C TYR A 3 -29.75 -0.63 19.30
N ASP A 4 -29.49 -1.94 19.19
CA ASP A 4 -28.20 -2.55 19.50
C ASP A 4 -27.39 -2.70 18.19
N PHE A 5 -26.71 -1.62 17.82
CA PHE A 5 -25.88 -1.60 16.60
C PHE A 5 -24.68 -2.54 16.71
N ALA A 6 -24.10 -2.74 17.89
CA ALA A 6 -22.94 -3.60 18.05
C ALA A 6 -23.26 -5.07 17.72
N ALA A 7 -24.39 -5.57 18.23
CA ALA A 7 -24.86 -6.92 17.92
C ALA A 7 -25.24 -7.08 16.45
N ILE A 8 -25.87 -6.05 15.85
CA ILE A 8 -26.29 -6.06 14.45
C ILE A 8 -25.07 -6.04 13.51
N GLU A 9 -24.10 -5.15 13.78
CA GLU A 9 -22.87 -5.05 12.99
C GLU A 9 -22.09 -6.37 13.03
N LYS A 10 -21.89 -6.94 14.23
CA LYS A 10 -21.21 -8.22 14.36
C LYS A 10 -21.91 -9.35 13.59
N LYS A 11 -23.24 -9.46 13.72
CA LYS A 11 -24.03 -10.45 12.98
C LYS A 11 -23.79 -10.37 11.48
N TRP A 12 -23.80 -9.16 10.91
CA TRP A 12 -23.64 -8.98 9.47
C TRP A 12 -22.20 -9.16 9.01
N GLN A 13 -21.22 -8.72 9.78
CA GLN A 13 -19.80 -8.96 9.48
C GLN A 13 -19.51 -10.46 9.47
N ASP A 14 -19.97 -11.22 10.45
CA ASP A 14 -19.82 -12.68 10.49
C ASP A 14 -20.50 -13.35 9.29
N LYS A 15 -21.68 -12.85 8.89
CA LYS A 15 -22.38 -13.35 7.71
C LYS A 15 -21.61 -13.07 6.42
N TRP A 16 -21.04 -11.89 6.27
CA TRP A 16 -20.22 -11.52 5.08
C TRP A 16 -18.95 -12.36 4.99
N GLU A 17 -18.29 -12.66 6.10
CA GLU A 17 -17.14 -13.57 6.11
C GLU A 17 -17.51 -14.97 5.58
N GLN A 18 -18.70 -15.47 5.94
CA GLN A 18 -19.17 -16.79 5.52
C GLN A 18 -19.56 -16.83 4.04
N VAL A 19 -20.37 -15.86 3.57
CA VAL A 19 -20.96 -15.89 2.22
C VAL A 19 -20.15 -15.15 1.17
N LYS A 20 -19.13 -14.37 1.59
CA LYS A 20 -18.20 -13.62 0.74
C LYS A 20 -18.89 -12.82 -0.38
N PRO A 21 -19.89 -11.96 -0.08
CA PRO A 21 -20.72 -11.31 -1.08
C PRO A 21 -19.95 -10.31 -1.95
N TYR A 22 -18.74 -9.99 -1.55
CA TYR A 22 -17.87 -9.00 -2.22
C TYR A 22 -16.78 -9.64 -3.07
N ALA A 23 -16.66 -10.96 -3.10
CA ALA A 23 -15.68 -11.66 -3.93
C ALA A 23 -16.01 -11.50 -5.42
N ALA A 24 -15.02 -11.11 -6.21
CA ALA A 24 -15.13 -11.08 -7.66
C ALA A 24 -14.95 -12.48 -8.25
N VAL A 25 -15.73 -12.81 -9.26
CA VAL A 25 -15.69 -14.13 -9.93
C VAL A 25 -14.85 -14.03 -11.20
N THR A 26 -13.76 -14.81 -11.26
CA THR A 26 -12.93 -14.88 -12.46
C THR A 26 -13.69 -15.60 -13.59
N GLY A 27 -13.67 -15.02 -14.80
CA GLY A 27 -14.37 -15.61 -15.95
C GLY A 27 -15.88 -15.34 -16.02
N ASP A 28 -16.43 -14.60 -15.07
CA ASP A 28 -17.85 -14.22 -15.07
C ASP A 28 -18.20 -13.39 -16.33
N LYS A 29 -19.38 -13.66 -16.89
CA LYS A 29 -19.91 -12.98 -18.10
C LYS A 29 -20.56 -11.62 -17.82
N ARG A 30 -20.86 -11.32 -16.56
CA ARG A 30 -21.43 -10.02 -16.17
C ARG A 30 -20.47 -8.87 -16.54
N PRO A 31 -20.99 -7.66 -16.78
CA PRO A 31 -20.15 -6.48 -16.98
C PRO A 31 -19.15 -6.33 -15.83
N LYS A 32 -17.90 -6.02 -16.13
CA LYS A 32 -16.84 -5.87 -15.12
C LYS A 32 -16.80 -4.45 -14.61
N PHE A 33 -16.56 -4.29 -13.33
CA PHE A 33 -16.22 -3.01 -12.71
C PHE A 33 -15.04 -3.20 -11.77
N TYR A 34 -14.01 -2.37 -11.94
CA TYR A 34 -12.83 -2.38 -11.11
C TYR A 34 -12.79 -1.10 -10.26
N GLY A 35 -13.01 -1.25 -8.96
CA GLY A 35 -12.89 -0.17 -7.98
C GLY A 35 -11.50 -0.19 -7.36
N LEU A 36 -10.62 0.71 -7.80
CA LEU A 36 -9.26 0.82 -7.28
C LEU A 36 -9.18 1.90 -6.21
N ILE A 37 -8.51 1.57 -5.11
CA ILE A 37 -8.15 2.48 -4.03
C ILE A 37 -6.67 2.30 -3.69
N GLU A 38 -6.02 3.35 -3.21
CA GLU A 38 -4.64 3.25 -2.73
C GLU A 38 -4.53 2.33 -1.53
N PHE A 39 -3.52 1.48 -1.53
CA PHE A 39 -3.22 0.62 -0.40
C PHE A 39 -2.64 1.44 0.75
N PRO A 40 -3.10 1.23 1.99
CA PRO A 40 -2.54 1.91 3.14
C PRO A 40 -1.12 1.41 3.44
N TYR A 41 -0.28 2.31 3.94
CA TYR A 41 0.99 1.95 4.56
C TYR A 41 0.73 1.41 5.98
N PRO A 42 1.08 0.18 6.32
CA PRO A 42 0.95 -0.35 7.68
C PRO A 42 2.12 0.09 8.57
N SER A 43 2.47 1.38 8.52
CA SER A 43 3.63 1.97 9.21
C SER A 43 3.30 2.46 10.63
N ALA A 44 2.03 2.50 11.00
CA ALA A 44 1.54 2.91 12.31
C ALA A 44 0.72 1.82 12.97
N ALA A 45 0.40 2.00 14.26
CA ALA A 45 -0.38 1.04 15.04
C ALA A 45 -1.83 0.84 14.56
N GLY A 46 -2.32 1.66 13.62
CA GLY A 46 -3.67 1.56 13.08
C GLY A 46 -3.99 2.62 12.03
N LEU A 47 -5.18 2.52 11.47
CA LEU A 47 -5.71 3.50 10.52
C LEU A 47 -5.92 4.86 11.20
N HIS A 48 -5.71 5.93 10.46
CA HIS A 48 -6.14 7.28 10.84
C HIS A 48 -7.38 7.69 10.05
N VAL A 49 -8.06 8.74 10.48
CA VAL A 49 -9.35 9.20 9.90
C VAL A 49 -9.27 9.57 8.41
N GLY A 50 -8.09 9.81 7.87
CA GLY A 50 -7.87 10.04 6.44
C GLY A 50 -8.12 8.81 5.58
N HIS A 51 -7.90 7.60 6.09
CA HIS A 51 -8.12 6.35 5.35
C HIS A 51 -9.60 6.08 5.05
N PRO A 52 -10.53 6.16 6.02
CA PRO A 52 -11.95 5.90 5.75
C PRO A 52 -12.58 6.80 4.69
N ARG A 53 -12.10 8.02 4.51
CA ARG A 53 -12.69 8.97 3.56
C ARG A 53 -12.73 8.43 2.11
N PRO A 54 -11.60 8.10 1.46
CA PRO A 54 -11.60 7.53 0.12
C PRO A 54 -12.17 6.11 0.10
N PHE A 55 -11.94 5.30 1.13
CA PHE A 55 -12.44 3.93 1.17
C PHE A 55 -13.97 3.89 1.20
N THR A 56 -14.61 4.74 1.99
CA THR A 56 -16.08 4.84 2.04
C THR A 56 -16.64 5.28 0.70
N ALA A 57 -16.04 6.30 0.06
CA ALA A 57 -16.52 6.77 -1.24
C ALA A 57 -16.48 5.68 -2.31
N MET A 58 -15.37 4.93 -2.39
CA MET A 58 -15.24 3.81 -3.33
C MET A 58 -16.15 2.65 -2.98
N ASP A 59 -16.33 2.33 -1.70
CA ASP A 59 -17.22 1.25 -1.25
C ASP A 59 -18.69 1.52 -1.66
N ILE A 60 -19.15 2.75 -1.52
CA ILE A 60 -20.49 3.17 -1.97
C ILE A 60 -20.66 2.90 -3.48
N ILE A 61 -19.69 3.30 -4.28
CA ILE A 61 -19.69 3.09 -5.74
C ILE A 61 -19.70 1.59 -6.06
N CYS A 62 -18.85 0.82 -5.42
CA CYS A 62 -18.73 -0.63 -5.62
C CYS A 62 -20.01 -1.36 -5.24
N ARG A 63 -20.66 -1.00 -4.11
CA ARG A 63 -21.95 -1.56 -3.71
C ARG A 63 -23.05 -1.23 -4.72
N LYS A 64 -23.14 0.02 -5.16
CA LYS A 64 -24.08 0.43 -6.22
C LYS A 64 -23.87 -0.40 -7.49
N LYS A 65 -22.63 -0.59 -7.93
CA LYS A 65 -22.32 -1.39 -9.14
C LYS A 65 -22.71 -2.86 -8.97
N ARG A 66 -22.49 -3.46 -7.81
CA ARG A 66 -23.00 -4.82 -7.52
C ARG A 66 -24.53 -4.92 -7.61
N MET A 67 -25.23 -3.95 -7.03
CA MET A 67 -26.72 -3.89 -7.12
C MET A 67 -27.21 -3.71 -8.57
N GLN A 68 -26.40 -3.12 -9.44
CA GLN A 68 -26.66 -2.99 -10.87
C GLN A 68 -26.28 -4.24 -11.69
N GLY A 69 -25.84 -5.32 -11.05
CA GLY A 69 -25.52 -6.59 -11.70
C GLY A 69 -24.09 -6.71 -12.24
N TYR A 70 -23.19 -5.80 -11.87
CA TYR A 70 -21.78 -5.91 -12.26
C TYR A 70 -21.03 -6.96 -11.43
N ASN A 71 -20.07 -7.63 -12.06
CA ASN A 71 -19.00 -8.35 -11.36
C ASN A 71 -17.94 -7.33 -10.92
N VAL A 72 -17.92 -7.01 -9.63
CA VAL A 72 -17.10 -5.92 -9.09
C VAL A 72 -15.87 -6.48 -8.40
N LEU A 73 -14.69 -6.07 -8.88
CA LEU A 73 -13.43 -6.25 -8.18
C LEU A 73 -13.10 -4.96 -7.41
N ASN A 74 -13.12 -5.05 -6.09
CA ASN A 74 -12.68 -4.00 -5.16
C ASN A 74 -11.59 -4.59 -4.26
N PRO A 75 -10.33 -4.63 -4.72
CA PRO A 75 -9.24 -5.24 -3.97
C PRO A 75 -8.75 -4.32 -2.85
N ILE A 76 -8.10 -4.91 -1.87
CA ILE A 76 -7.32 -4.22 -0.84
C ILE A 76 -5.94 -4.85 -0.76
N GLY A 77 -4.99 -4.11 -0.26
CA GLY A 77 -3.64 -4.57 0.00
C GLY A 77 -2.95 -3.69 1.01
N PHE A 78 -1.67 -3.96 1.20
CA PHE A 78 -0.82 -3.22 2.12
C PHE A 78 0.48 -2.88 1.40
N ASP A 79 0.77 -1.58 1.29
CA ASP A 79 2.07 -1.10 0.80
C ASP A 79 3.04 -1.14 1.97
N ALA A 80 3.67 -2.31 2.15
CA ALA A 80 4.25 -2.69 3.42
C ALA A 80 5.76 -2.46 3.53
N PHE A 81 6.46 -2.18 2.43
CA PHE A 81 7.84 -1.70 2.51
C PHE A 81 7.87 -0.21 2.88
N GLY A 82 8.78 0.17 3.78
CA GLY A 82 8.92 1.59 4.08
C GLY A 82 9.85 1.91 5.23
N LEU A 83 10.56 3.02 5.11
CA LEU A 83 11.47 3.56 6.10
C LEU A 83 10.86 3.79 7.49
N PRO A 84 9.59 4.26 7.64
CA PRO A 84 8.99 4.41 8.96
C PRO A 84 8.92 3.11 9.76
N THR A 85 8.56 2.00 9.12
CA THR A 85 8.53 0.68 9.77
C THR A 85 9.94 0.20 10.12
N GLU A 86 10.92 0.42 9.25
CA GLU A 86 12.33 0.07 9.52
C GLU A 86 12.88 0.88 10.69
N ASN A 87 12.67 2.20 10.73
CA ASN A 87 13.09 3.06 11.84
C ASN A 87 12.44 2.66 13.17
N PHE A 88 11.15 2.33 13.15
CA PHE A 88 10.46 1.81 14.33
C PHE A 88 11.08 0.49 14.80
N ALA A 89 11.34 -0.41 13.87
CA ALA A 89 11.96 -1.71 14.15
C ALA A 89 13.35 -1.57 14.77
N ILE A 90 14.19 -0.71 14.22
CA ILE A 90 15.52 -0.40 14.75
C ILE A 90 15.44 0.16 16.17
N LYS A 91 14.56 1.16 16.38
CA LYS A 91 14.37 1.80 17.69
C LYS A 91 13.92 0.84 18.77
N ASN A 92 13.10 -0.16 18.42
CA ASN A 92 12.51 -1.11 19.36
C ASN A 92 13.24 -2.47 19.38
N HIS A 93 14.33 -2.62 18.62
CA HIS A 93 15.07 -3.88 18.50
C HIS A 93 14.21 -5.08 18.06
N ILE A 94 13.28 -4.84 17.14
CA ILE A 94 12.36 -5.85 16.61
C ILE A 94 12.62 -5.98 15.09
N HIS A 95 12.51 -7.19 14.55
CA HIS A 95 12.66 -7.38 13.10
C HIS A 95 11.50 -6.71 12.34
N PRO A 96 11.76 -5.94 11.25
CA PRO A 96 10.72 -5.20 10.51
C PRO A 96 9.56 -6.07 10.05
N ALA A 97 9.81 -7.30 9.59
CA ALA A 97 8.76 -8.22 9.16
C ALA A 97 7.74 -8.52 10.27
N ILE A 98 8.18 -8.61 11.53
CA ILE A 98 7.28 -8.86 12.68
C ILE A 98 6.37 -7.66 12.88
N VAL A 99 6.93 -6.45 12.87
CA VAL A 99 6.17 -5.20 13.01
C VAL A 99 5.15 -5.06 11.87
N THR A 100 5.59 -5.27 10.64
CA THR A 100 4.75 -5.22 9.44
C THR A 100 3.55 -6.15 9.57
N GLN A 101 3.77 -7.42 9.91
CA GLN A 101 2.68 -8.40 10.02
C GLN A 101 1.72 -8.09 11.18
N GLN A 102 2.21 -7.57 12.30
CA GLN A 102 1.35 -7.11 13.40
C GLN A 102 0.46 -5.94 12.97
N ASN A 103 1.04 -4.96 12.28
CA ASN A 103 0.30 -3.81 11.77
C ASN A 103 -0.73 -4.21 10.72
N ILE A 104 -0.38 -5.08 9.76
CA ILE A 104 -1.32 -5.62 8.75
C ILE A 104 -2.52 -6.28 9.43
N LYS A 105 -2.29 -7.11 10.46
CA LYS A 105 -3.38 -7.74 11.22
C LYS A 105 -4.31 -6.71 11.86
N ASN A 106 -3.75 -5.65 12.45
CA ASN A 106 -4.57 -4.61 13.08
C ASN A 106 -5.34 -3.78 12.03
N PHE A 107 -4.69 -3.38 10.94
CA PHE A 107 -5.34 -2.67 9.83
C PHE A 107 -6.48 -3.50 9.23
N THR A 108 -6.24 -4.79 8.97
CA THR A 108 -7.28 -5.72 8.48
C THR A 108 -8.48 -5.77 9.43
N ARG A 109 -8.22 -5.90 10.73
CA ARG A 109 -9.28 -5.90 11.75
C ARG A 109 -10.09 -4.60 11.72
N GLN A 110 -9.42 -3.46 11.63
CA GLN A 110 -10.09 -2.16 11.59
C GLN A 110 -10.90 -1.95 10.32
N LEU A 111 -10.36 -2.34 9.15
CA LEU A 111 -11.08 -2.27 7.86
C LEU A 111 -12.33 -3.16 7.86
N LYS A 112 -12.25 -4.35 8.46
CA LYS A 112 -13.39 -5.25 8.61
C LYS A 112 -14.45 -4.69 9.58
N MET A 113 -14.02 -4.06 10.68
CA MET A 113 -14.95 -3.37 11.61
C MET A 113 -15.71 -2.23 10.92
N LEU A 114 -15.09 -1.51 9.98
CA LEU A 114 -15.75 -0.48 9.18
C LEU A 114 -16.71 -1.06 8.14
N GLY A 115 -16.73 -2.38 7.95
CA GLY A 115 -17.67 -3.07 7.09
C GLY A 115 -17.47 -2.86 5.60
N TYR A 116 -16.29 -2.50 5.15
CA TYR A 116 -16.01 -2.30 3.73
C TYR A 116 -16.13 -3.59 2.90
N GLY A 117 -16.73 -3.47 1.73
CA GLY A 117 -16.94 -4.56 0.78
C GLY A 117 -15.73 -4.85 -0.10
N PHE A 118 -14.56 -5.05 0.51
CA PHE A 118 -13.36 -5.50 -0.19
C PHE A 118 -13.43 -6.99 -0.54
N ASP A 119 -12.72 -7.36 -1.60
CA ASP A 119 -12.47 -8.76 -1.96
C ASP A 119 -11.30 -9.30 -1.12
N TRP A 120 -11.63 -9.85 0.05
CA TRP A 120 -10.65 -10.34 1.01
C TRP A 120 -9.90 -11.60 0.54
N ASP A 121 -10.35 -12.26 -0.52
CA ASP A 121 -9.63 -13.39 -1.12
C ASP A 121 -8.50 -12.93 -2.06
N ARG A 122 -8.43 -11.62 -2.34
CA ARG A 122 -7.42 -11.01 -3.24
C ARG A 122 -6.62 -9.91 -2.56
N VAL A 123 -6.30 -10.11 -1.29
CA VAL A 123 -5.45 -9.19 -0.52
C VAL A 123 -4.01 -9.27 -1.04
N ILE A 124 -3.38 -8.12 -1.18
CA ILE A 124 -1.99 -7.99 -1.59
C ILE A 124 -1.16 -7.51 -0.39
N ASP A 125 -0.04 -8.18 -0.15
CA ASP A 125 1.04 -7.73 0.72
C ASP A 125 2.29 -7.52 -0.15
N THR A 126 2.74 -6.29 -0.28
CA THR A 126 3.89 -5.97 -1.14
C THR A 126 5.20 -6.56 -0.62
N THR A 127 5.26 -6.99 0.65
CA THR A 127 6.41 -7.70 1.23
C THR A 127 6.37 -9.22 1.03
N ASP A 128 5.29 -9.75 0.45
CA ASP A 128 5.23 -11.16 0.08
C ASP A 128 6.18 -11.44 -1.09
N PRO A 129 7.13 -12.40 -0.97
CA PRO A 129 8.01 -12.80 -2.07
C PRO A 129 7.25 -13.23 -3.34
N GLN A 130 6.05 -13.79 -3.21
CA GLN A 130 5.22 -14.14 -4.36
C GLN A 130 4.68 -12.92 -5.10
N TYR A 131 4.58 -11.78 -4.43
CA TYR A 131 4.22 -10.50 -5.04
C TYR A 131 5.44 -9.77 -5.60
N TYR A 132 6.47 -9.48 -4.80
CA TYR A 132 7.58 -8.65 -5.25
C TYR A 132 8.51 -9.31 -6.28
N LYS A 133 8.45 -10.64 -6.47
CA LYS A 133 9.15 -11.30 -7.57
C LYS A 133 8.80 -10.69 -8.94
N TRP A 134 7.58 -10.17 -9.09
CA TRP A 134 7.16 -9.51 -10.33
C TRP A 134 7.79 -8.13 -10.50
N THR A 135 7.97 -7.38 -9.42
CA THR A 135 8.76 -6.14 -9.42
C THR A 135 10.21 -6.41 -9.83
N GLN A 136 10.80 -7.47 -9.27
CA GLN A 136 12.14 -7.91 -9.66
C GLN A 136 12.21 -8.32 -11.14
N TRP A 137 11.21 -9.05 -11.62
CA TRP A 137 11.12 -9.42 -13.03
C TRP A 137 11.01 -8.21 -13.95
N ILE A 138 10.18 -7.22 -13.62
CA ILE A 138 10.05 -5.96 -14.36
C ILE A 138 11.40 -5.24 -14.41
N PHE A 139 12.09 -5.12 -13.27
CA PHE A 139 13.43 -4.52 -13.23
C PHE A 139 14.40 -5.23 -14.17
N LEU A 140 14.40 -6.56 -14.18
CA LEU A 140 15.24 -7.34 -15.08
C LEU A 140 14.89 -7.10 -16.56
N GLN A 141 13.61 -6.92 -16.91
CA GLN A 141 13.24 -6.54 -18.27
C GLN A 141 13.77 -5.15 -18.62
N LEU A 142 13.61 -4.17 -17.73
CA LEU A 142 14.16 -2.82 -17.93
C LEU A 142 15.68 -2.86 -18.14
N PHE A 143 16.37 -3.65 -17.34
CA PHE A 143 17.82 -3.83 -17.47
C PHE A 143 18.22 -4.47 -18.81
N LYS A 144 17.55 -5.55 -19.23
CA LYS A 144 17.78 -6.23 -20.50
C LYS A 144 17.56 -5.33 -21.73
N HIS A 145 16.68 -4.33 -21.61
CA HIS A 145 16.36 -3.39 -22.70
C HIS A 145 17.11 -2.05 -22.58
N ASP A 146 18.17 -2.01 -21.77
CA ASP A 146 18.96 -0.78 -21.53
C ASP A 146 18.11 0.40 -21.03
N LEU A 147 17.06 0.10 -20.25
CA LEU A 147 16.22 1.10 -19.62
C LEU A 147 16.60 1.32 -18.13
N ALA A 148 17.27 0.35 -17.53
CA ALA A 148 17.87 0.46 -16.21
C ALA A 148 19.40 0.38 -16.32
N TYR A 149 20.09 1.27 -15.65
CA TYR A 149 21.56 1.33 -15.65
C TYR A 149 22.08 1.78 -14.30
N LYS A 150 23.32 1.45 -13.98
CA LYS A 150 23.98 1.82 -12.74
C LYS A 150 24.99 2.94 -13.01
N THR A 151 24.94 3.98 -12.17
CA THR A 151 25.86 5.11 -12.26
C THR A 151 26.15 5.68 -10.87
N THR A 152 27.24 6.43 -10.75
CA THR A 152 27.56 7.22 -9.56
C THR A 152 27.07 8.63 -9.77
N MET A 153 26.34 9.16 -8.78
CA MET A 153 25.83 10.53 -8.82
C MET A 153 25.70 11.12 -7.40
N PRO A 154 25.79 12.45 -7.28
CA PRO A 154 25.54 13.11 -6.02
C PRO A 154 24.07 13.04 -5.64
N VAL A 155 23.78 12.56 -4.44
CA VAL A 155 22.43 12.46 -3.88
C VAL A 155 22.32 13.31 -2.61
N ASN A 156 21.09 13.70 -2.26
CA ASN A 156 20.81 14.28 -0.96
C ASN A 156 20.85 13.16 0.10
N TRP A 157 21.72 13.29 1.07
CA TRP A 157 21.93 12.29 2.10
C TRP A 157 21.59 12.83 3.48
N CYS A 158 20.63 12.23 4.15
CA CYS A 158 20.34 12.52 5.55
C CYS A 158 21.38 11.84 6.46
N THR A 159 22.08 12.63 7.28
CA THR A 159 23.14 12.13 8.17
C THR A 159 22.61 11.32 9.35
N SER A 160 21.36 11.55 9.76
CA SER A 160 20.68 10.85 10.86
C SER A 160 19.90 9.63 10.38
N CYS A 161 19.00 9.80 9.42
CA CYS A 161 18.20 8.68 8.88
C CYS A 161 19.04 7.72 8.03
N LYS A 162 20.24 8.12 7.61
CA LYS A 162 21.17 7.34 6.75
C LYS A 162 20.51 6.85 5.45
N CYS A 163 19.68 7.70 4.86
CA CYS A 163 18.98 7.42 3.62
C CYS A 163 19.16 8.53 2.58
N VAL A 164 18.91 8.19 1.33
CA VAL A 164 18.80 9.15 0.22
C VAL A 164 17.44 9.83 0.31
N LEU A 165 17.41 11.13 0.04
CA LEU A 165 16.23 11.97 0.04
C LEU A 165 15.94 12.49 -1.36
N ALA A 166 14.68 12.56 -1.74
CA ALA A 166 14.22 13.35 -2.88
C ALA A 166 14.42 14.85 -2.61
N ASN A 167 14.37 15.66 -3.66
CA ASN A 167 14.57 17.11 -3.49
C ASN A 167 13.47 17.73 -2.60
N GLU A 168 12.25 17.24 -2.71
CA GLU A 168 11.08 17.68 -1.97
C GLU A 168 11.16 17.33 -0.46
N GLU A 169 11.95 16.34 -0.09
CA GLU A 169 12.19 15.91 1.30
C GLU A 169 13.31 16.73 2.01
N VAL A 170 13.90 17.69 1.29
CA VAL A 170 14.92 18.60 1.83
C VAL A 170 14.34 20.00 1.96
N VAL A 171 14.04 20.39 3.19
CA VAL A 171 13.47 21.70 3.52
C VAL A 171 14.54 22.54 4.20
N GLU A 172 14.90 23.68 3.61
CA GLU A 172 15.93 24.59 4.14
C GLU A 172 17.27 23.91 4.50
N GLY A 173 17.65 22.90 3.71
CA GLY A 173 18.92 22.17 3.91
C GLY A 173 18.88 21.07 4.99
N VAL A 174 17.70 20.83 5.58
CA VAL A 174 17.51 19.76 6.56
C VAL A 174 16.51 18.70 6.08
N CYS A 175 16.59 17.55 6.67
CA CYS A 175 15.66 16.44 6.41
C CYS A 175 14.28 16.76 6.98
N GLU A 176 13.24 16.77 6.15
CA GLU A 176 11.87 17.01 6.56
C GLU A 176 11.39 16.11 7.72
N ARG A 177 11.91 14.86 7.77
CA ARG A 177 11.47 13.85 8.74
C ARG A 177 12.12 13.99 10.12
N CYS A 178 13.42 14.32 10.17
CA CYS A 178 14.17 14.28 11.42
C CYS A 178 14.90 15.59 11.76
N GLY A 179 14.84 16.61 10.89
CA GLY A 179 15.49 17.90 11.09
C GLY A 179 17.03 17.89 11.02
N ALA A 180 17.65 16.73 10.74
CA ALA A 180 19.10 16.65 10.63
C ALA A 180 19.64 17.28 9.35
N PRO A 181 20.89 17.82 9.35
CA PRO A 181 21.50 18.37 8.16
C PRO A 181 21.58 17.36 7.01
N VAL A 182 21.27 17.83 5.82
CA VAL A 182 21.39 17.06 4.57
C VAL A 182 22.68 17.47 3.88
N ILE A 183 23.44 16.48 3.43
CA ILE A 183 24.69 16.70 2.68
C ILE A 183 24.58 16.10 1.28
N ARG A 184 25.37 16.63 0.33
CA ARG A 184 25.56 15.99 -0.97
C ARG A 184 26.59 14.88 -0.81
N LYS A 185 26.23 13.67 -1.25
CA LYS A 185 27.10 12.49 -1.13
C LYS A 185 27.08 11.70 -2.44
N GLU A 186 28.25 11.36 -2.95
CA GLU A 186 28.38 10.46 -4.10
C GLU A 186 27.92 9.04 -3.73
N LYS A 187 26.98 8.52 -4.50
CA LYS A 187 26.43 7.18 -4.33
C LYS A 187 26.28 6.47 -5.66
N SER A 188 26.63 5.20 -5.69
CA SER A 188 26.26 4.32 -6.79
C SER A 188 24.76 4.03 -6.72
N GLN A 189 24.03 4.39 -7.78
CA GLN A 189 22.57 4.31 -7.86
C GLN A 189 22.13 3.59 -9.11
N TRP A 190 21.02 2.87 -9.03
CA TRP A 190 20.26 2.45 -10.19
C TRP A 190 19.40 3.60 -10.70
N MET A 191 19.46 3.81 -12.00
CA MET A 191 18.70 4.85 -12.71
C MET A 191 17.86 4.21 -13.80
N LEU A 192 16.71 4.83 -14.09
CA LEU A 192 15.83 4.46 -15.18
C LEU A 192 15.86 5.56 -16.26
N ARG A 193 15.91 5.18 -17.54
CA ARG A 193 15.81 6.12 -18.69
C ARG A 193 14.34 6.49 -18.93
N ILE A 194 13.70 7.14 -17.97
CA ILE A 194 12.26 7.42 -17.99
C ILE A 194 11.82 8.30 -19.17
N THR A 195 12.72 9.10 -19.73
CA THR A 195 12.43 9.98 -20.87
C THR A 195 12.72 9.37 -22.24
N LYS A 196 13.23 8.12 -22.30
CA LYS A 196 13.63 7.49 -23.57
C LYS A 196 12.51 7.44 -24.64
N TYR A 197 11.27 7.47 -24.20
CA TYR A 197 10.08 7.39 -25.06
C TYR A 197 9.20 8.65 -25.01
N ALA A 198 9.72 9.76 -24.49
CA ALA A 198 8.93 10.98 -24.31
C ALA A 198 8.43 11.61 -25.63
N ASP A 199 9.18 11.38 -26.73
CA ASP A 199 8.87 11.94 -28.06
C ASP A 199 8.08 10.97 -28.97
N ARG A 200 7.45 9.93 -28.41
CA ARG A 200 6.68 8.91 -29.17
C ARG A 200 5.18 9.08 -28.98
#